data_7fad3c8e4f5dbe243e8fd9e9afa0cf37
#
_entry.id   7fad3c8e4f5dbe243e8fd9e9afa0cf37
#
_cell.length_a   1.000
_cell.length_b   1.000
_cell.length_c   1.000
_cell.angle_alpha   90.00
_cell.angle_beta   90.00
_cell.angle_gamma   90.00
#
_symmetry.space_group_name_H-M   'P 1'
#
loop_
_entity.id
_entity.type
_entity.pdbx_description
1 polymer ?
#
loop_
_entity_poly.entity_id
_entity_poly.type
_entity_poly.pdbx_seq_one_letter_code
_entity_poly.pdbx_strand_id
1 'polypeptide(L)'
;ARPQPNLTGVLPPRYYGTEWQPPCRHDEDAALRLASPQAIVELLRPLLDERRAARLDEVAASRLGGVVVVLEDLHDPHNGGAVLRSCEAMGIREVNIIASRERFRVSEKVTQGADKWLDVLEHKSTEASLSSLRQRGFRLAAAVPGVTMQLTDLDPLTPTALLMGNEHAGLTKEARAFCDVEFAIPLHGFSESLNLSVATALCTFAMTSRRRAALGRRGDLDEAGLWDLRARYYLRDVRGALTIVRQRLAS
;
A
#
# COMPACT_ATOMS: atom_id res chain seq x y z
N ALA A 1 -2.98 30.93 -9.75
CA ALA A 1 -1.95 30.84 -8.71
C ALA A 1 -1.90 29.38 -8.22
N ARG A 2 -0.76 28.70 -8.38
CA ARG A 2 -0.59 27.35 -7.85
C ARG A 2 -0.64 27.42 -6.31
N PRO A 3 -1.36 26.54 -5.62
CA PRO A 3 -1.32 26.49 -4.18
C PRO A 3 0.11 26.17 -3.72
N GLN A 4 0.61 26.93 -2.76
CA GLN A 4 1.91 26.71 -2.15
C GLN A 4 1.93 25.33 -1.48
N PRO A 5 2.99 24.52 -1.60
CA PRO A 5 3.09 23.25 -0.91
C PRO A 5 3.07 23.48 0.60
N ASN A 6 2.27 22.69 1.30
CA ASN A 6 2.16 22.72 2.74
C ASN A 6 3.53 22.45 3.36
N LEU A 7 3.99 23.28 4.28
CA LEU A 7 5.30 23.21 4.95
C LEU A 7 5.50 21.88 5.74
N THR A 8 4.44 21.11 5.98
CA THR A 8 4.50 19.79 6.64
C THR A 8 4.93 18.65 5.72
N GLY A 9 5.15 18.91 4.43
CA GLY A 9 5.48 17.86 3.45
C GLY A 9 4.31 16.91 3.11
N VAL A 10 3.15 17.14 3.69
CA VAL A 10 1.92 16.43 3.34
C VAL A 10 1.30 17.14 2.16
N LEU A 11 1.06 16.44 1.07
CA LEU A 11 0.34 16.98 -0.08
C LEU A 11 -1.10 17.26 0.35
N PRO A 12 -1.64 18.45 0.00
CA PRO A 12 -3.04 18.71 0.27
C PRO A 12 -3.91 17.69 -0.46
N PRO A 13 -5.01 17.26 0.14
CA PRO A 13 -6.01 16.50 -0.56
C PRO A 13 -6.44 17.30 -1.80
N ARG A 14 -6.40 16.70 -2.98
CA ARG A 14 -6.67 17.34 -4.28
C ARG A 14 -5.58 18.33 -4.73
N TYR A 15 -4.40 17.81 -4.95
CA TYR A 15 -3.39 18.50 -5.78
C TYR A 15 -3.88 18.68 -7.24
N TYR A 16 -4.94 17.99 -7.59
CA TYR A 16 -5.61 17.99 -8.87
C TYR A 16 -6.91 18.77 -8.73
N GLY A 17 -7.13 19.71 -9.61
CA GLY A 17 -8.46 20.33 -9.73
C GLY A 17 -9.53 19.25 -9.90
N THR A 18 -10.78 19.61 -9.71
CA THR A 18 -11.95 18.71 -9.71
C THR A 18 -12.11 17.85 -10.98
N GLU A 19 -11.31 18.08 -12.02
CA GLU A 19 -11.42 17.44 -13.34
C GLU A 19 -10.32 16.40 -13.64
N TRP A 20 -9.22 16.32 -12.87
CA TRP A 20 -8.15 15.35 -13.13
C TRP A 20 -8.07 14.31 -12.03
N GLN A 21 -8.15 13.04 -12.43
CA GLN A 21 -7.90 11.88 -11.58
C GLN A 21 -6.61 11.19 -12.02
N PRO A 22 -5.81 10.63 -11.08
CA PRO A 22 -4.66 9.83 -11.42
C PRO A 22 -5.10 8.62 -12.25
N PRO A 23 -4.23 8.11 -13.14
CA PRO A 23 -4.52 6.89 -13.89
C PRO A 23 -4.77 5.72 -12.95
N CYS A 24 -5.68 4.84 -13.32
CA CYS A 24 -5.86 3.58 -12.61
C CYS A 24 -4.70 2.63 -12.91
N ARG A 25 -4.55 1.58 -12.12
CA ARG A 25 -3.46 0.60 -12.29
C ARG A 25 -3.44 -0.02 -13.69
N HIS A 26 -4.59 -0.30 -14.27
CA HIS A 26 -4.70 -0.83 -15.64
C HIS A 26 -4.08 0.11 -16.69
N ASP A 27 -4.30 1.41 -16.54
CA ASP A 27 -3.71 2.43 -17.41
C ASP A 27 -2.20 2.55 -17.22
N GLU A 28 -1.72 2.45 -15.97
CA GLU A 28 -0.29 2.42 -15.67
C GLU A 28 0.38 1.20 -16.29
N ASP A 29 -0.23 0.02 -16.15
CA ASP A 29 0.27 -1.22 -16.75
C ASP A 29 0.27 -1.14 -18.28
N ALA A 30 -0.71 -0.47 -18.87
CA ALA A 30 -0.72 -0.20 -20.31
C ALA A 30 0.45 0.70 -20.73
N ALA A 31 0.76 1.75 -19.97
CA ALA A 31 1.91 2.62 -20.23
C ALA A 31 3.25 1.86 -20.10
N LEU A 32 3.37 1.00 -19.07
CA LEU A 32 4.56 0.18 -18.83
C LEU A 32 4.78 -0.94 -19.87
N ARG A 33 3.75 -1.28 -20.65
CA ARG A 33 3.90 -2.15 -21.84
C ARG A 33 4.40 -1.39 -23.06
N LEU A 34 4.20 -0.09 -23.15
CA LEU A 34 4.65 0.74 -24.28
C LEU A 34 6.13 1.14 -24.16
N ALA A 35 6.62 1.32 -22.93
CA ALA A 35 7.99 1.77 -22.71
C ALA A 35 8.56 1.23 -21.39
N SER A 36 9.88 1.22 -21.26
CA SER A 36 10.55 0.85 -20.02
C SER A 36 10.23 1.85 -18.90
N PRO A 37 10.22 1.41 -17.63
CA PRO A 37 10.05 2.31 -16.49
C PRO A 37 11.02 3.49 -16.50
N GLN A 38 12.28 3.28 -16.89
CA GLN A 38 13.30 4.31 -16.99
C GLN A 38 12.91 5.37 -18.03
N ALA A 39 12.52 4.95 -19.24
CA ALA A 39 12.10 5.86 -20.31
C ALA A 39 10.88 6.70 -19.91
N ILE A 40 9.93 6.11 -19.18
CA ILE A 40 8.77 6.85 -18.65
C ILE A 40 9.22 7.92 -17.66
N VAL A 41 10.12 7.59 -16.72
CA VAL A 41 10.64 8.55 -15.74
C VAL A 41 11.43 9.66 -16.43
N GLU A 42 12.32 9.34 -17.37
CA GLU A 42 13.11 10.32 -18.13
C GLU A 42 12.21 11.29 -18.91
N LEU A 43 11.13 10.79 -19.49
CA LEU A 43 10.15 11.60 -20.21
C LEU A 43 9.34 12.53 -19.30
N LEU A 44 8.91 12.02 -18.15
CA LEU A 44 7.95 12.74 -17.29
C LEU A 44 8.62 13.62 -16.24
N ARG A 45 9.83 13.27 -15.76
CA ARG A 45 10.58 14.02 -14.75
C ARG A 45 10.73 15.51 -15.07
N PRO A 46 11.13 15.92 -16.30
CA PRO A 46 11.29 17.33 -16.64
C PRO A 46 9.99 18.16 -16.59
N LEU A 47 8.82 17.50 -16.50
CA LEU A 47 7.52 18.17 -16.41
C LEU A 47 7.13 18.55 -14.97
N LEU A 48 7.94 18.15 -13.99
CA LEU A 48 7.78 18.49 -12.58
C LEU A 48 8.89 19.46 -12.16
N ASP A 49 8.63 20.24 -11.10
CA ASP A 49 9.72 20.95 -10.43
C ASP A 49 10.65 19.95 -9.71
N GLU A 50 11.94 20.34 -9.58
CA GLU A 50 12.97 19.44 -9.03
C GLU A 50 12.66 18.98 -7.61
N ARG A 51 12.10 19.85 -6.77
CA ARG A 51 11.72 19.48 -5.40
C ARG A 51 10.64 18.39 -5.41
N ARG A 52 9.68 18.49 -6.31
CA ARG A 52 8.62 17.49 -6.45
C ARG A 52 9.15 16.17 -6.97
N ALA A 53 9.96 16.21 -8.01
CA ALA A 53 10.59 15.03 -8.57
C ALA A 53 11.47 14.30 -7.53
N ALA A 54 12.33 15.04 -6.83
CA ALA A 54 13.17 14.49 -5.75
C ALA A 54 12.32 13.84 -4.63
N ARG A 55 11.17 14.44 -4.29
CA ARG A 55 10.27 13.86 -3.28
C ARG A 55 9.64 12.55 -3.74
N LEU A 56 9.22 12.43 -5.00
CA LEU A 56 8.72 11.17 -5.55
C LEU A 56 9.79 10.07 -5.50
N ASP A 57 11.01 10.42 -5.90
CA ASP A 57 12.14 9.49 -5.90
C ASP A 57 12.51 9.04 -4.47
N GLU A 58 12.55 9.96 -3.51
CA GLU A 58 12.82 9.65 -2.09
C GLU A 58 11.76 8.73 -1.49
N VAL A 59 10.49 9.02 -1.74
CA VAL A 59 9.37 8.20 -1.22
C VAL A 59 9.41 6.82 -1.86
N ALA A 60 9.61 6.71 -3.17
CA ALA A 60 9.73 5.43 -3.85
C ALA A 60 10.89 4.58 -3.27
N ALA A 61 12.05 5.19 -3.05
CA ALA A 61 13.22 4.53 -2.46
C ALA A 61 13.02 4.08 -1.00
N SER A 62 12.01 4.61 -0.31
CA SER A 62 11.70 4.28 1.08
C SER A 62 10.58 3.24 1.21
N ARG A 63 10.01 2.76 0.11
CA ARG A 63 8.92 1.77 0.14
C ARG A 63 9.43 0.37 0.44
N LEU A 64 8.58 -0.37 1.16
CA LEU A 64 8.80 -1.77 1.48
C LEU A 64 7.86 -2.64 0.63
N GLY A 65 8.46 -3.52 -0.17
CA GLY A 65 7.77 -4.55 -0.93
C GLY A 65 7.61 -5.85 -0.16
N GLY A 66 8.46 -6.09 0.84
CA GLY A 66 8.43 -7.32 1.65
C GLY A 66 7.42 -7.31 2.81
N VAL A 67 6.60 -6.27 2.96
CA VAL A 67 5.47 -6.24 3.89
C VAL A 67 4.23 -5.78 3.14
N VAL A 68 3.20 -6.59 3.11
CA VAL A 68 1.88 -6.25 2.54
C VAL A 68 0.79 -6.37 3.60
N VAL A 69 -0.29 -5.64 3.42
CA VAL A 69 -1.48 -5.74 4.28
C VAL A 69 -2.61 -6.34 3.48
N VAL A 70 -3.34 -7.26 4.09
CA VAL A 70 -4.54 -7.86 3.54
C VAL A 70 -5.72 -7.53 4.47
N LEU A 71 -6.77 -6.99 3.90
CA LEU A 71 -8.00 -6.64 4.62
C LEU A 71 -9.13 -7.52 4.12
N GLU A 72 -9.74 -8.30 5.01
CA GLU A 72 -10.84 -9.18 4.64
C GLU A 72 -12.19 -8.59 5.06
N ASP A 73 -13.08 -8.41 4.07
CA ASP A 73 -14.48 -8.00 4.22
C ASP A 73 -14.69 -6.80 5.17
N LEU A 74 -13.95 -5.72 4.92
CA LEU A 74 -14.07 -4.48 5.67
C LEU A 74 -15.51 -3.95 5.65
N HIS A 75 -16.04 -3.64 6.82
CA HIS A 75 -17.40 -3.11 6.95
C HIS A 75 -17.42 -1.58 6.93
N ASP A 76 -16.53 -0.92 7.69
CA ASP A 76 -16.53 0.53 7.83
C ASP A 76 -15.55 1.20 6.84
N PRO A 77 -16.07 2.02 5.89
CA PRO A 77 -15.24 2.79 4.95
C PRO A 77 -14.26 3.76 5.63
N HIS A 78 -14.56 4.22 6.86
CA HIS A 78 -13.65 5.07 7.62
C HIS A 78 -12.43 4.30 8.10
N ASN A 79 -12.62 3.07 8.59
CA ASN A 79 -11.50 2.19 8.95
C ASN A 79 -10.63 1.88 7.73
N GLY A 80 -11.24 1.58 6.58
CA GLY A 80 -10.52 1.39 5.33
C GLY A 80 -9.63 2.56 4.96
N GLY A 81 -10.17 3.77 5.00
CA GLY A 81 -9.42 5.00 4.73
C GLY A 81 -8.27 5.22 5.72
N ALA A 82 -8.51 4.99 7.01
CA ALA A 82 -7.49 5.13 8.05
C ALA A 82 -6.36 4.10 7.91
N VAL A 83 -6.71 2.85 7.53
CA VAL A 83 -5.72 1.80 7.24
C VAL A 83 -4.85 2.18 6.05
N LEU A 84 -5.44 2.58 4.92
CA LEU A 84 -4.66 3.00 3.73
C LEU A 84 -3.71 4.14 4.07
N ARG A 85 -4.18 5.13 4.82
CA ARG A 85 -3.34 6.26 5.26
C ARG A 85 -2.19 5.79 6.15
N SER A 86 -2.43 4.87 7.08
CA SER A 86 -1.38 4.30 7.94
C SER A 86 -0.37 3.50 7.14
N CYS A 87 -0.83 2.64 6.22
CA CYS A 87 0.03 1.87 5.33
C CYS A 87 0.93 2.78 4.47
N GLU A 88 0.35 3.82 3.87
CA GLU A 88 1.09 4.82 3.09
C GLU A 88 2.18 5.48 3.93
N ALA A 89 1.82 6.00 5.11
CA ALA A 89 2.74 6.71 6.02
C ALA A 89 3.88 5.80 6.51
N MET A 90 3.61 4.50 6.74
CA MET A 90 4.63 3.53 7.16
C MET A 90 5.47 2.99 5.99
N GLY A 91 5.19 3.43 4.75
CA GLY A 91 5.95 3.05 3.57
C GLY A 91 5.61 1.66 3.03
N ILE A 92 4.46 1.10 3.36
CA ILE A 92 3.92 -0.08 2.66
C ILE A 92 3.67 0.29 1.21
N ARG A 93 4.01 -0.62 0.29
CA ARG A 93 3.73 -0.44 -1.14
C ARG A 93 2.34 -0.93 -1.51
N GLU A 94 1.94 -2.09 -1.01
CA GLU A 94 0.78 -2.83 -1.50
C GLU A 94 -0.21 -3.16 -0.37
N VAL A 95 -1.49 -2.94 -0.65
CA VAL A 95 -2.61 -3.36 0.20
C VAL A 95 -3.57 -4.19 -0.64
N ASN A 96 -3.85 -5.41 -0.19
CA ASN A 96 -4.80 -6.32 -0.80
C ASN A 96 -6.12 -6.25 -0.04
N ILE A 97 -7.22 -6.14 -0.76
CA ILE A 97 -8.56 -6.06 -0.20
C ILE A 97 -9.37 -7.23 -0.72
N ILE A 98 -9.81 -8.08 0.18
CA ILE A 98 -10.73 -9.16 -0.13
C ILE A 98 -12.13 -8.62 0.14
N ALA A 99 -12.90 -8.43 -0.93
CA ALA A 99 -14.27 -7.92 -0.90
C ALA A 99 -15.22 -8.99 -1.43
N SER A 100 -15.38 -10.06 -0.64
CA SER A 100 -16.18 -11.21 -1.04
C SER A 100 -17.68 -10.97 -0.87
N ARG A 101 -18.08 -10.17 0.12
CA ARG A 101 -19.49 -9.92 0.50
C ARG A 101 -19.97 -8.54 0.11
N GLU A 102 -19.16 -7.53 0.27
CA GLU A 102 -19.51 -6.15 -0.01
C GLU A 102 -18.45 -5.46 -0.89
N ARG A 103 -18.86 -4.46 -1.67
CA ARG A 103 -17.89 -3.64 -2.41
C ARG A 103 -17.06 -2.83 -1.44
N PHE A 104 -15.76 -2.90 -1.61
CA PHE A 104 -14.85 -2.01 -0.90
C PHE A 104 -15.14 -0.56 -1.27
N ARG A 105 -15.32 0.25 -0.26
CA ARG A 105 -15.48 1.70 -0.40
C ARG A 105 -14.53 2.38 0.56
N VAL A 106 -13.93 3.46 0.11
CA VAL A 106 -13.02 4.27 0.91
C VAL A 106 -13.58 5.67 1.06
N SER A 107 -13.48 6.20 2.24
CA SER A 107 -13.79 7.61 2.46
C SER A 107 -12.60 8.47 2.00
N GLU A 108 -12.75 9.17 0.86
CA GLU A 108 -11.73 10.12 0.35
C GLU A 108 -11.34 11.18 1.40
N LYS A 109 -12.29 11.56 2.25
CA LYS A 109 -12.02 12.51 3.35
C LYS A 109 -11.03 11.95 4.36
N VAL A 110 -11.00 10.62 4.53
CA VAL A 110 -10.11 9.95 5.50
C VAL A 110 -8.78 9.59 4.88
N THR A 111 -8.74 9.10 3.63
CA THR A 111 -7.48 8.77 2.94
C THR A 111 -6.62 10.00 2.70
N GLN A 112 -7.23 11.16 2.50
CA GLN A 112 -6.54 12.41 2.15
C GLN A 112 -5.57 12.24 0.96
N GLY A 113 -5.92 11.35 0.01
CA GLY A 113 -5.11 11.05 -1.16
C GLY A 113 -3.95 10.08 -0.92
N ALA A 114 -3.88 9.42 0.23
CA ALA A 114 -2.87 8.40 0.52
C ALA A 114 -3.01 7.16 -0.39
N ASP A 115 -4.24 6.79 -0.70
CA ASP A 115 -4.60 5.70 -1.62
C ASP A 115 -3.96 5.85 -3.00
N LYS A 116 -3.76 7.07 -3.48
CA LYS A 116 -3.06 7.36 -4.73
C LYS A 116 -1.63 6.78 -4.77
N TRP A 117 -0.95 6.66 -3.63
CA TRP A 117 0.45 6.27 -3.54
C TRP A 117 0.65 4.80 -3.16
N LEU A 118 -0.45 4.07 -3.03
CA LEU A 118 -0.47 2.64 -2.76
C LEU A 118 -0.86 1.84 -4.01
N ASP A 119 -0.40 0.62 -4.07
CA ASP A 119 -0.95 -0.39 -4.96
C ASP A 119 -2.09 -1.10 -4.22
N VAL A 120 -3.33 -0.59 -4.39
CA VAL A 120 -4.52 -1.20 -3.79
C VAL A 120 -5.09 -2.21 -4.77
N LEU A 121 -5.12 -3.49 -4.36
CA LEU A 121 -5.57 -4.61 -5.18
C LEU A 121 -6.85 -5.20 -4.59
N GLU A 122 -7.94 -5.14 -5.34
CA GLU A 122 -9.21 -5.74 -4.92
C GLU A 122 -9.34 -7.18 -5.46
N HIS A 123 -9.74 -8.08 -4.58
CA HIS A 123 -9.98 -9.48 -4.87
C HIS A 123 -11.40 -9.86 -4.46
N LYS A 124 -12.06 -10.68 -5.27
CA LYS A 124 -13.42 -11.17 -5.00
C LYS A 124 -13.44 -12.50 -4.25
N SER A 125 -12.29 -13.12 -4.02
CA SER A 125 -12.19 -14.36 -3.24
C SER A 125 -10.93 -14.36 -2.37
N THR A 126 -11.06 -14.94 -1.20
CA THR A 126 -9.98 -15.18 -0.25
C THR A 126 -8.89 -16.04 -0.89
N GLU A 127 -9.28 -17.14 -1.53
CA GLU A 127 -8.36 -18.07 -2.20
C GLU A 127 -7.51 -17.36 -3.26
N ALA A 128 -8.12 -16.58 -4.15
CA ALA A 128 -7.40 -15.89 -5.23
C ALA A 128 -6.36 -14.92 -4.69
N SER A 129 -6.70 -14.15 -3.65
CA SER A 129 -5.80 -13.20 -3.00
C SER A 129 -4.64 -13.91 -2.33
N LEU A 130 -4.94 -14.86 -1.44
CA LEU A 130 -3.93 -15.48 -0.58
C LEU A 130 -3.03 -16.44 -1.35
N SER A 131 -3.57 -17.18 -2.34
CA SER A 131 -2.76 -18.02 -3.23
C SER A 131 -1.79 -17.20 -4.06
N SER A 132 -2.21 -16.05 -4.57
CA SER A 132 -1.31 -15.13 -5.31
C SER A 132 -0.16 -14.64 -4.42
N LEU A 133 -0.43 -14.25 -3.18
CA LEU A 133 0.60 -13.80 -2.24
C LEU A 133 1.56 -14.94 -1.90
N ARG A 134 1.05 -16.16 -1.65
CA ARG A 134 1.88 -17.33 -1.38
C ARG A 134 2.79 -17.70 -2.56
N GLN A 135 2.28 -17.64 -3.80
CA GLN A 135 3.08 -17.86 -5.02
C GLN A 135 4.21 -16.83 -5.18
N ARG A 136 4.00 -15.61 -4.69
CA ARG A 136 5.00 -14.54 -4.65
C ARG A 136 5.97 -14.66 -3.48
N GLY A 137 5.88 -15.72 -2.68
CA GLY A 137 6.80 -16.01 -1.56
C GLY A 137 6.47 -15.30 -0.25
N PHE A 138 5.28 -14.76 -0.09
CA PHE A 138 4.86 -14.17 1.17
C PHE A 138 4.43 -15.23 2.18
N ARG A 139 4.92 -15.11 3.42
CA ARG A 139 4.35 -15.76 4.58
C ARG A 139 3.04 -15.10 4.96
N LEU A 140 1.98 -15.87 5.11
CA LEU A 140 0.66 -15.36 5.46
C LEU A 140 0.51 -15.39 6.98
N ALA A 141 0.38 -14.23 7.61
CA ALA A 141 0.30 -14.06 9.05
C ALA A 141 -1.04 -13.42 9.45
N ALA A 142 -1.90 -14.17 10.14
CA ALA A 142 -3.20 -13.72 10.59
C ALA A 142 -3.13 -13.00 11.93
N ALA A 143 -3.67 -11.80 12.03
CA ALA A 143 -3.85 -11.10 13.29
C ALA A 143 -5.10 -11.65 14.01
N VAL A 144 -4.88 -12.41 15.08
CA VAL A 144 -5.92 -13.11 15.85
C VAL A 144 -5.72 -12.83 17.35
N PRO A 145 -6.69 -12.22 18.04
CA PRO A 145 -6.60 -12.04 19.49
C PRO A 145 -6.47 -13.35 20.24
N GLY A 146 -5.71 -13.34 21.34
CA GLY A 146 -5.66 -14.46 22.29
C GLY A 146 -4.77 -15.63 21.90
N VAL A 147 -4.07 -15.59 20.75
CA VAL A 147 -3.07 -16.61 20.39
C VAL A 147 -1.74 -16.33 21.10
N THR A 148 -0.91 -17.40 21.25
CA THR A 148 0.34 -17.33 22.03
C THR A 148 1.44 -16.54 21.32
N MET A 149 1.56 -16.71 20.00
CA MET A 149 2.57 -16.01 19.19
C MET A 149 2.27 -14.52 19.15
N GLN A 150 3.26 -13.70 19.36
CA GLN A 150 3.09 -12.25 19.34
C GLN A 150 3.61 -11.63 18.05
N LEU A 151 3.13 -10.44 17.73
CA LEU A 151 3.60 -9.64 16.59
C LEU A 151 5.14 -9.51 16.56
N THR A 152 5.76 -9.41 17.72
CA THR A 152 7.22 -9.31 17.89
C THR A 152 7.98 -10.59 17.55
N ASP A 153 7.31 -11.74 17.48
CA ASP A 153 7.92 -13.04 17.16
C ASP A 153 8.01 -13.26 15.64
N LEU A 154 7.29 -12.46 14.85
CA LEU A 154 7.41 -12.51 13.39
C LEU A 154 8.81 -12.07 12.97
N ASP A 155 9.47 -12.85 12.12
CA ASP A 155 10.77 -12.47 11.54
C ASP A 155 10.60 -11.29 10.58
N PRO A 156 11.26 -10.15 10.82
CA PRO A 156 11.11 -8.96 9.98
C PRO A 156 11.76 -9.10 8.59
N LEU A 157 12.65 -10.06 8.38
CA LEU A 157 13.31 -10.29 7.07
C LEU A 157 12.48 -11.17 6.15
N THR A 158 11.64 -12.03 6.68
CA THR A 158 10.73 -12.86 5.89
C THR A 158 9.65 -11.97 5.24
N PRO A 159 9.47 -12.02 3.90
CA PRO A 159 8.36 -11.34 3.24
C PRO A 159 7.03 -11.79 3.87
N THR A 160 6.25 -10.85 4.40
CA THR A 160 5.07 -11.16 5.20
C THR A 160 3.84 -10.38 4.74
N ALA A 161 2.74 -11.10 4.55
CA ALA A 161 1.41 -10.55 4.39
C ALA A 161 0.69 -10.57 5.74
N LEU A 162 0.35 -9.38 6.25
CA LEU A 162 -0.38 -9.20 7.50
C LEU A 162 -1.88 -9.21 7.19
N LEU A 163 -2.58 -10.26 7.62
CA LEU A 163 -4.02 -10.39 7.41
C LEU A 163 -4.79 -9.80 8.60
N MET A 164 -5.66 -8.87 8.28
CA MET A 164 -6.55 -8.18 9.22
C MET A 164 -7.99 -8.49 8.85
N GLY A 165 -8.76 -8.93 9.82
CA GLY A 165 -10.17 -9.33 9.60
C GLY A 165 -11.16 -8.20 9.79
N ASN A 166 -12.41 -8.52 9.54
CA ASN A 166 -13.56 -7.64 9.78
C ASN A 166 -13.65 -7.20 11.25
N GLU A 167 -14.17 -5.99 11.49
CA GLU A 167 -14.24 -5.37 12.84
C GLU A 167 -15.10 -6.17 13.82
N HIS A 168 -16.11 -6.89 13.31
CA HIS A 168 -17.07 -7.63 14.12
C HIS A 168 -16.81 -9.13 14.12
N ALA A 169 -16.52 -9.68 12.93
CA ALA A 169 -16.40 -11.13 12.73
C ALA A 169 -14.95 -11.62 12.77
N GLY A 170 -13.97 -10.73 12.72
CA GLY A 170 -12.56 -11.08 12.56
C GLY A 170 -12.28 -11.71 11.18
N LEU A 171 -11.24 -12.52 11.10
CA LEU A 171 -10.90 -13.29 9.90
C LEU A 171 -11.82 -14.51 9.77
N THR A 172 -12.23 -14.82 8.53
CA THR A 172 -13.00 -16.03 8.24
C THR A 172 -12.18 -17.29 8.54
N LYS A 173 -12.86 -18.41 8.77
CA LYS A 173 -12.20 -19.73 8.92
C LYS A 173 -11.38 -20.09 7.68
N GLU A 174 -11.88 -19.72 6.50
CA GLU A 174 -11.21 -19.91 5.23
C GLU A 174 -9.87 -19.14 5.21
N ALA A 175 -9.87 -17.82 5.48
CA ALA A 175 -8.67 -17.01 5.50
C ALA A 175 -7.65 -17.53 6.52
N ARG A 176 -8.10 -17.90 7.73
CA ARG A 176 -7.23 -18.47 8.76
C ARG A 176 -6.63 -19.80 8.34
N ALA A 177 -7.36 -20.67 7.65
CA ALA A 177 -6.84 -21.93 7.14
C ALA A 177 -5.76 -21.77 6.05
N PHE A 178 -5.75 -20.64 5.34
CA PHE A 178 -4.67 -20.28 4.42
C PHE A 178 -3.42 -19.77 5.13
N CYS A 179 -3.52 -19.29 6.36
CA CYS A 179 -2.39 -18.65 7.04
C CYS A 179 -1.35 -19.65 7.52
N ASP A 180 -0.07 -19.26 7.41
CA ASP A 180 1.05 -20.05 7.88
C ASP A 180 1.24 -19.90 9.38
N VAL A 181 0.83 -18.73 9.93
CA VAL A 181 0.89 -18.43 11.36
C VAL A 181 -0.24 -17.50 11.78
N GLU A 182 -0.61 -17.58 13.05
CA GLU A 182 -1.48 -16.63 13.72
C GLU A 182 -0.68 -15.89 14.80
N PHE A 183 -0.89 -14.58 14.90
CA PHE A 183 -0.21 -13.75 15.90
C PHE A 183 -1.18 -12.78 16.59
N ALA A 184 -0.85 -12.36 17.79
CA ALA A 184 -1.59 -11.36 18.54
C ALA A 184 -0.76 -10.12 18.81
N ILE A 185 -1.46 -8.98 18.96
CA ILE A 185 -0.92 -7.81 19.64
C ILE A 185 -1.18 -8.00 21.13
N PRO A 186 -0.14 -7.99 22.00
CA PRO A 186 -0.35 -8.17 23.43
C PRO A 186 -1.20 -7.03 24.01
N LEU A 187 -2.29 -7.39 24.67
CA LEU A 187 -3.16 -6.47 25.36
C LEU A 187 -3.11 -6.75 26.86
N HIS A 188 -2.98 -5.71 27.67
CA HIS A 188 -2.83 -5.81 29.13
C HIS A 188 -3.97 -5.14 29.89
N GLY A 189 -5.02 -4.71 29.17
CA GLY A 189 -6.22 -4.09 29.73
C GLY A 189 -7.42 -5.02 29.70
N PHE A 190 -8.59 -4.50 30.01
CA PHE A 190 -9.86 -5.22 29.93
C PHE A 190 -10.38 -5.40 28.50
N SER A 191 -9.86 -4.65 27.56
CA SER A 191 -10.26 -4.76 26.15
C SER A 191 -9.74 -6.04 25.54
N GLU A 192 -10.61 -6.81 24.86
CA GLU A 192 -10.25 -8.08 24.18
C GLU A 192 -9.73 -7.85 22.75
N SER A 193 -9.97 -6.67 22.17
CA SER A 193 -9.53 -6.30 20.83
C SER A 193 -9.31 -4.80 20.70
N LEU A 194 -8.65 -4.41 19.61
CA LEU A 194 -8.46 -3.01 19.19
C LEU A 194 -9.33 -2.73 17.96
N ASN A 195 -9.65 -1.46 17.75
CA ASN A 195 -10.18 -1.03 16.46
C ASN A 195 -9.24 -1.48 15.33
N LEU A 196 -9.81 -1.92 14.21
CA LEU A 196 -9.07 -2.48 13.09
C LEU A 196 -7.96 -1.53 12.57
N SER A 197 -8.28 -0.25 12.40
CA SER A 197 -7.29 0.72 11.88
C SER A 197 -6.15 0.94 12.87
N VAL A 198 -6.42 0.89 14.17
CA VAL A 198 -5.41 0.97 15.24
C VAL A 198 -4.55 -0.28 15.24
N ALA A 199 -5.16 -1.47 15.21
CA ALA A 199 -4.43 -2.73 15.15
C ALA A 199 -3.51 -2.80 13.92
N THR A 200 -4.03 -2.40 12.75
CA THR A 200 -3.24 -2.37 11.52
C THR A 200 -2.09 -1.37 11.60
N ALA A 201 -2.32 -0.19 12.17
CA ALA A 201 -1.26 0.81 12.36
C ALA A 201 -0.13 0.29 13.26
N LEU A 202 -0.47 -0.39 14.37
CA LEU A 202 0.51 -1.00 15.25
C LEU A 202 1.30 -2.12 14.56
N CYS A 203 0.61 -3.01 13.84
CA CYS A 203 1.24 -4.10 13.10
C CYS A 203 2.19 -3.57 12.02
N THR A 204 1.74 -2.62 11.22
CA THR A 204 2.55 -2.03 10.15
C THR A 204 3.73 -1.24 10.70
N PHE A 205 3.54 -0.44 11.75
CA PHE A 205 4.63 0.27 12.42
C PHE A 205 5.71 -0.69 12.94
N ALA A 206 5.30 -1.71 13.71
CA ALA A 206 6.23 -2.68 14.29
C ALA A 206 7.01 -3.44 13.21
N MET A 207 6.31 -3.99 12.20
CA MET A 207 6.94 -4.76 11.14
C MET A 207 7.85 -3.91 10.28
N THR A 208 7.41 -2.72 9.82
CA THR A 208 8.22 -1.88 8.94
C THR A 208 9.43 -1.29 9.65
N SER A 209 9.31 -0.91 10.93
CA SER A 209 10.42 -0.39 11.74
C SER A 209 11.48 -1.46 11.97
N ARG A 210 11.07 -2.67 12.38
CA ARG A 210 11.97 -3.81 12.60
C ARG A 210 12.63 -4.27 11.30
N ARG A 211 11.88 -4.31 10.19
CA ARG A 211 12.42 -4.67 8.88
C ARG A 211 13.50 -3.68 8.43
N ARG A 212 13.27 -2.37 8.54
CA ARG A 212 14.27 -1.35 8.21
C ARG A 212 15.52 -1.48 9.08
N ALA A 213 15.34 -1.69 10.37
CA ALA A 213 16.45 -1.91 11.30
C ALA A 213 17.27 -3.15 10.93
N ALA A 214 16.62 -4.27 10.63
CA ALA A 214 17.28 -5.51 10.24
C ALA A 214 17.99 -5.42 8.88
N LEU A 215 17.42 -4.67 7.92
CA LEU A 215 18.01 -4.46 6.60
C LEU A 215 19.11 -3.38 6.58
N GLY A 216 19.18 -2.49 7.58
CA GLY A 216 20.06 -1.34 7.59
C GLY A 216 19.78 -0.32 6.49
N ARG A 217 18.57 -0.32 5.90
CA ARG A 217 18.18 0.57 4.79
C ARG A 217 16.70 0.97 4.86
N ARG A 218 16.35 2.07 4.21
CA ARG A 218 15.01 2.68 4.30
C ARG A 218 13.92 1.91 3.54
N GLY A 219 14.24 1.32 2.39
CA GLY A 219 13.35 0.53 1.54
C GLY A 219 13.96 -0.80 1.17
N ASP A 220 13.18 -1.71 0.60
CA ASP A 220 13.62 -3.07 0.27
C ASP A 220 13.31 -3.51 -1.16
N LEU A 221 12.87 -2.58 -2.01
CA LEU A 221 12.71 -2.86 -3.42
C LEU A 221 14.09 -3.09 -4.07
N ASP A 222 14.14 -4.05 -4.98
CA ASP A 222 15.26 -4.20 -5.90
C ASP A 222 15.24 -3.08 -6.97
N GLU A 223 16.26 -3.03 -7.79
CA GLU A 223 16.40 -1.99 -8.80
C GLU A 223 15.22 -1.97 -9.78
N ALA A 224 14.78 -3.13 -10.26
CA ALA A 224 13.66 -3.24 -11.19
C ALA A 224 12.34 -2.77 -10.55
N GLY A 225 12.06 -3.23 -9.32
CA GLY A 225 10.89 -2.81 -8.56
C GLY A 225 10.89 -1.32 -8.20
N LEU A 226 12.08 -0.74 -7.97
CA LEU A 226 12.21 0.69 -7.72
C LEU A 226 11.92 1.53 -8.96
N TRP A 227 12.42 1.12 -10.13
CA TRP A 227 12.13 1.81 -11.39
C TRP A 227 10.64 1.69 -11.76
N ASP A 228 10.03 0.50 -11.62
CA ASP A 228 8.59 0.30 -11.81
C ASP A 228 7.78 1.26 -10.92
N LEU A 229 8.11 1.34 -9.65
CA LEU A 229 7.39 2.20 -8.71
C LEU A 229 7.58 3.69 -9.01
N ARG A 230 8.79 4.12 -9.37
CA ARG A 230 9.05 5.49 -9.80
C ARG A 230 8.20 5.85 -11.02
N ALA A 231 8.21 5.01 -12.05
CA ALA A 231 7.40 5.24 -13.25
C ALA A 231 5.91 5.41 -12.90
N ARG A 232 5.36 4.55 -12.03
CA ARG A 232 3.97 4.68 -11.56
C ARG A 232 3.74 6.00 -10.82
N TYR A 233 4.66 6.42 -9.97
CA TYR A 233 4.52 7.69 -9.24
C TYR A 233 4.54 8.89 -10.19
N TYR A 234 5.39 8.89 -11.20
CA TYR A 234 5.41 9.94 -12.23
C TYR A 234 4.12 9.91 -13.08
N LEU A 235 3.63 8.72 -13.45
CA LEU A 235 2.35 8.58 -14.15
C LEU A 235 1.18 9.12 -13.33
N ARG A 236 1.18 8.90 -12.01
CA ARG A 236 0.15 9.37 -11.07
C ARG A 236 0.24 10.87 -10.80
N ASP A 237 1.39 11.48 -10.97
CA ASP A 237 1.61 12.88 -10.59
C ASP A 237 1.57 13.86 -11.75
N VAL A 238 2.05 13.48 -12.92
CA VAL A 238 2.08 14.34 -14.09
C VAL A 238 0.71 14.33 -14.78
N ARG A 239 0.11 15.53 -14.88
CA ARG A 239 -1.19 15.68 -15.57
C ARG A 239 -1.05 15.29 -17.04
N GLY A 240 -1.90 14.39 -17.51
CA GLY A 240 -1.88 13.92 -18.89
C GLY A 240 -0.75 12.96 -19.23
N ALA A 241 -0.07 12.39 -18.22
CA ALA A 241 1.06 11.49 -18.39
C ALA A 241 0.82 10.37 -19.40
N LEU A 242 -0.33 9.70 -19.34
CA LEU A 242 -0.67 8.61 -20.27
C LEU A 242 -0.70 9.06 -21.73
N THR A 243 -1.26 10.24 -22.00
CA THR A 243 -1.29 10.82 -23.34
C THR A 243 0.12 11.14 -23.83
N ILE A 244 0.94 11.74 -22.97
CA ILE A 244 2.32 12.10 -23.27
C ILE A 244 3.14 10.84 -23.58
N VAL A 245 3.02 9.78 -22.74
CA VAL A 245 3.71 8.50 -22.97
C VAL A 245 3.30 7.88 -24.30
N ARG A 246 1.98 7.80 -24.58
CA ARG A 246 1.48 7.26 -25.86
C ARG A 246 1.99 8.04 -27.07
N GLN A 247 2.05 9.34 -27.01
CA GLN A 247 2.49 10.19 -28.13
C GLN A 247 4.00 10.16 -28.37
N ARG A 248 4.80 9.94 -27.33
CA ARG A 248 6.26 10.09 -27.39
C ARG A 248 7.04 8.78 -27.36
N LEU A 249 6.46 7.70 -26.81
CA LEU A 249 7.14 6.43 -26.60
C LEU A 249 6.45 5.23 -27.28
N ALA A 250 5.30 5.43 -27.93
CA ALA A 250 4.60 4.37 -28.67
C ALA A 250 5.04 4.26 -30.16
N SER A 251 6.26 4.67 -30.47
CA SER A 251 6.84 4.61 -31.83
C SER A 251 7.86 3.49 -31.95
#